data_7fc4bd97b77209e61c35fe73e303b9c0
#
_entry.id   7fc4bd97b77209e61c35fe73e303b9c0
#
_cell.length_a   1.000
_cell.length_b   1.000
_cell.length_c   1.000
_cell.angle_alpha   90.00
_cell.angle_beta   90.00
_cell.angle_gamma   90.00
#
_symmetry.space_group_name_H-M   'P 1'
#
loop_
_entity.id
_entity.type
_entity.pdbx_description
1 polymer ?
#
loop_
_entity_poly.entity_id
_entity_poly.type
_entity_poly.pdbx_seq_one_letter_code
_entity_poly.pdbx_strand_id
1 'polypeptide(L)'
;MLFNSHIFMLLFLPLLLAGWYFLNWKKKFQLAQGYLIGMSLWFYAYANLQYLWLLLFSCLIGWLLSCLPEKIFSEKGKKVLTGVGCVFHLGLLGYFKYSNFFLENLNTVFHTDFPMLQILLPVGISFYTFQQLAYLIDRCRGDAPRDSFFDYLTFMVYFPQLLQGPILLRSEFMGQLKEPERRRFHAERFSEGIQFFVFGLAKKVLLADTLAKAVNYGYSNVSMLDSISALLLAVGYLTELYFDFSGYCDMAVGLGKMIGLEVAENFDAPFHSASVKEFWRRWHMTLGRFFTRYVYIPLGGNRRGKMRTLCNVMIVMLLSGLWHGAAWTFVLWGFLHGVGMIWDNLEHPHLPKKWMRQAATFAYVCMTFVFFRAESIAQGVDVLKSIVSLKWNGFVFQMASALDMTECYIITKALSMKLPGLLSWFWLGIFVVLIAICFRVLSGEKVSGVVALQRQKGYGRLYPVLLAVLFTWSMISMTGESEYLYFSF
;
A
#
# COMPACT_ATOMS: atom_id res chain seq x y z
N MET A 1 4.81 9.94 -11.40
CA MET A 1 3.72 9.49 -12.31
C MET A 1 2.88 8.47 -11.56
N LEU A 2 1.56 8.42 -11.78
CA LEU A 2 0.68 7.44 -11.11
C LEU A 2 0.27 6.36 -12.12
N PHE A 3 0.07 5.11 -11.65
CA PHE A 3 -0.39 4.02 -12.53
C PHE A 3 -1.81 4.27 -13.07
N ASN A 4 -2.66 4.94 -12.28
CA ASN A 4 -4.00 5.38 -12.66
C ASN A 4 -3.97 6.75 -13.35
N SER A 5 -3.06 7.00 -14.26
CA SER A 5 -3.02 8.22 -15.07
C SER A 5 -2.99 7.91 -16.57
N HIS A 6 -3.64 8.75 -17.37
CA HIS A 6 -3.67 8.58 -18.84
C HIS A 6 -2.27 8.59 -19.46
N ILE A 7 -1.37 9.45 -18.95
CA ILE A 7 0.01 9.53 -19.45
C ILE A 7 0.78 8.24 -19.17
N PHE A 8 0.53 7.58 -18.02
CA PHE A 8 1.14 6.29 -17.72
C PHE A 8 0.68 5.23 -18.71
N MET A 9 -0.63 5.10 -18.92
CA MET A 9 -1.20 4.01 -19.72
C MET A 9 -1.03 4.22 -21.22
N LEU A 10 -1.14 5.46 -21.71
CA LEU A 10 -1.13 5.74 -23.14
C LEU A 10 0.26 6.11 -23.70
N LEU A 11 1.18 6.53 -22.86
CA LEU A 11 2.53 6.93 -23.29
C LEU A 11 3.62 6.10 -22.62
N PHE A 12 3.70 6.13 -21.29
CA PHE A 12 4.81 5.51 -20.56
C PHE A 12 4.83 3.99 -20.73
N LEU A 13 3.73 3.31 -20.48
CA LEU A 13 3.65 1.84 -20.52
C LEU A 13 3.91 1.29 -21.95
N PRO A 14 3.31 1.80 -23.02
CA PRO A 14 3.64 1.38 -24.39
C PRO A 14 5.12 1.57 -24.75
N LEU A 15 5.71 2.73 -24.39
CA LEU A 15 7.13 2.99 -24.64
C LEU A 15 8.00 2.01 -23.84
N LEU A 16 7.71 1.81 -22.56
CA LEU A 16 8.42 0.84 -21.72
C LEU A 16 8.44 -0.55 -22.35
N LEU A 17 7.27 -1.06 -22.72
CA LEU A 17 7.13 -2.41 -23.29
C LEU A 17 7.81 -2.54 -24.66
N ALA A 18 7.64 -1.55 -25.53
CA ALA A 18 8.25 -1.54 -26.85
C ALA A 18 9.79 -1.58 -26.76
N GLY A 19 10.39 -0.67 -25.99
CA GLY A 19 11.84 -0.62 -25.81
C GLY A 19 12.39 -1.84 -25.08
N TRP A 20 11.71 -2.30 -24.02
CA TRP A 20 12.09 -3.50 -23.28
C TRP A 20 12.16 -4.73 -24.17
N TYR A 21 11.10 -5.04 -24.91
CA TYR A 21 11.05 -6.22 -25.75
C TYR A 21 11.93 -6.10 -26.99
N PHE A 22 12.04 -4.93 -27.60
CA PHE A 22 12.95 -4.68 -28.74
C PHE A 22 14.41 -4.95 -28.39
N LEU A 23 14.88 -4.41 -27.26
CA LEU A 23 16.26 -4.59 -26.82
C LEU A 23 16.57 -6.04 -26.41
N ASN A 24 15.62 -6.71 -25.73
CA ASN A 24 15.77 -8.11 -25.35
C ASN A 24 15.72 -9.05 -26.58
N TRP A 25 14.88 -8.75 -27.58
CA TRP A 25 14.86 -9.46 -28.86
C TRP A 25 16.21 -9.35 -29.59
N LYS A 26 16.82 -8.17 -29.58
CA LYS A 26 18.19 -7.96 -30.11
C LYS A 26 19.28 -8.55 -29.21
N LYS A 27 18.95 -9.25 -28.12
CA LYS A 27 19.88 -9.83 -27.12
C LYS A 27 20.81 -8.79 -26.47
N LYS A 28 20.44 -7.50 -26.46
CA LYS A 28 21.19 -6.41 -25.83
C LYS A 28 20.76 -6.24 -24.36
N PHE A 29 21.01 -7.27 -23.55
CA PHE A 29 20.46 -7.37 -22.18
C PHE A 29 20.91 -6.23 -21.25
N GLN A 30 22.14 -5.76 -21.36
CA GLN A 30 22.62 -4.62 -20.56
C GLN A 30 21.93 -3.31 -20.96
N LEU A 31 21.72 -3.09 -22.26
CA LEU A 31 20.97 -1.91 -22.73
C LEU A 31 19.48 -1.98 -22.32
N ALA A 32 18.88 -3.16 -22.35
CA ALA A 32 17.50 -3.35 -21.87
C ALA A 32 17.39 -3.03 -20.39
N GLN A 33 18.37 -3.44 -19.58
CA GLN A 33 18.43 -3.12 -18.16
C GLN A 33 18.65 -1.61 -17.93
N GLY A 34 19.54 -0.97 -18.68
CA GLY A 34 19.74 0.49 -18.65
C GLY A 34 18.48 1.26 -19.07
N TYR A 35 17.76 0.74 -20.07
CA TYR A 35 16.49 1.30 -20.49
C TYR A 35 15.44 1.21 -19.36
N LEU A 36 15.35 0.07 -18.68
CA LEU A 36 14.46 -0.09 -17.52
C LEU A 36 14.81 0.90 -16.39
N ILE A 37 16.12 1.11 -16.10
CA ILE A 37 16.58 2.13 -15.16
C ILE A 37 16.11 3.52 -15.62
N GLY A 38 16.36 3.90 -16.86
CA GLY A 38 15.98 5.20 -17.42
C GLY A 38 14.48 5.45 -17.33
N MET A 39 13.67 4.47 -17.70
CA MET A 39 12.20 4.54 -17.57
C MET A 39 11.76 4.66 -16.11
N SER A 40 12.38 3.91 -15.20
CA SER A 40 12.06 3.99 -13.76
C SER A 40 12.41 5.36 -13.16
N LEU A 41 13.55 5.93 -13.56
CA LEU A 41 13.94 7.29 -13.14
C LEU A 41 13.01 8.36 -13.74
N TRP A 42 12.59 8.21 -14.99
CA TRP A 42 11.57 9.08 -15.58
C TRP A 42 10.23 8.99 -14.84
N PHE A 43 9.78 7.76 -14.50
CA PHE A 43 8.58 7.55 -13.70
C PHE A 43 8.63 8.32 -12.37
N TYR A 44 9.77 8.24 -11.67
CA TYR A 44 9.99 8.92 -10.39
C TYR A 44 10.08 10.46 -10.56
N ALA A 45 10.90 10.90 -11.51
CA ALA A 45 11.14 12.32 -11.78
C ALA A 45 9.86 13.08 -12.20
N TYR A 46 8.95 12.40 -12.88
CA TYR A 46 7.67 12.99 -13.28
C TYR A 46 6.83 13.44 -12.08
N ALA A 47 6.88 12.70 -10.97
CA ALA A 47 6.19 13.09 -9.75
C ALA A 47 6.97 14.18 -8.99
N ASN A 48 8.30 14.07 -8.95
CA ASN A 48 9.12 14.95 -8.11
C ASN A 48 10.58 15.01 -8.58
N LEU A 49 10.85 15.90 -9.54
CA LEU A 49 12.18 16.04 -10.14
C LEU A 49 13.25 16.46 -9.11
N GLN A 50 12.90 17.32 -8.16
CA GLN A 50 13.86 17.83 -7.16
C GLN A 50 14.39 16.74 -6.22
N TYR A 51 13.62 15.67 -5.97
CA TYR A 51 14.04 14.56 -5.12
C TYR A 51 14.68 13.38 -5.88
N LEU A 52 14.77 13.47 -7.21
CA LEU A 52 15.50 12.48 -8.00
C LEU A 52 16.96 12.37 -7.56
N TRP A 53 17.60 13.53 -7.31
CA TRP A 53 18.97 13.58 -6.83
C TRP A 53 19.15 12.97 -5.45
N LEU A 54 18.18 13.16 -4.55
CA LEU A 54 18.18 12.55 -3.23
C LEU A 54 18.11 11.02 -3.32
N LEU A 55 17.23 10.49 -4.18
CA LEU A 55 17.13 9.05 -4.44
C LEU A 55 18.45 8.50 -4.98
N LEU A 56 19.02 9.12 -6.01
CA LEU A 56 20.28 8.69 -6.61
C LEU A 56 21.45 8.79 -5.62
N PHE A 57 21.52 9.85 -4.84
CA PHE A 57 22.52 10.01 -3.77
C PHE A 57 22.36 8.93 -2.70
N SER A 58 21.15 8.68 -2.23
CA SER A 58 20.86 7.60 -1.29
C SER A 58 21.30 6.23 -1.84
N CYS A 59 21.00 5.94 -3.12
CA CYS A 59 21.44 4.71 -3.79
C CYS A 59 22.97 4.62 -3.87
N LEU A 60 23.65 5.71 -4.23
CA LEU A 60 25.11 5.73 -4.31
C LEU A 60 25.75 5.43 -2.95
N ILE A 61 25.32 6.11 -1.90
CA ILE A 61 25.86 5.90 -0.54
C ILE A 61 25.57 4.46 -0.06
N GLY A 62 24.34 3.96 -0.24
CA GLY A 62 23.98 2.59 0.14
C GLY A 62 24.84 1.54 -0.58
N TRP A 63 25.07 1.72 -1.87
CA TRP A 63 25.96 0.83 -2.64
C TRP A 63 27.41 0.90 -2.19
N LEU A 64 27.97 2.11 -2.02
CA LEU A 64 29.35 2.29 -1.54
C LEU A 64 29.56 1.59 -0.19
N LEU A 65 28.66 1.82 0.77
CA LEU A 65 28.71 1.21 2.09
C LEU A 65 28.57 -0.33 2.03
N SER A 66 27.82 -0.84 1.05
CA SER A 66 27.68 -2.29 0.83
C SER A 66 28.92 -2.93 0.23
N CYS A 67 29.78 -2.17 -0.47
CA CYS A 67 30.97 -2.65 -1.15
C CYS A 67 32.22 -2.67 -0.27
N LEU A 68 32.31 -1.74 0.69
CA LEU A 68 33.48 -1.55 1.54
C LEU A 68 33.83 -2.76 2.44
N PRO A 69 32.86 -3.56 2.93
CA PRO A 69 33.16 -4.62 3.91
C PRO A 69 34.06 -5.76 3.45
N GLU A 70 34.15 -6.05 2.15
CA GLU A 70 34.73 -7.32 1.69
C GLU A 70 36.25 -7.40 1.73
N LYS A 71 36.96 -6.28 1.64
CA LYS A 71 38.42 -6.28 1.51
C LYS A 71 39.20 -5.63 2.66
N ILE A 72 38.54 -4.83 3.49
CA ILE A 72 39.22 -3.89 4.40
C ILE A 72 38.92 -4.19 5.87
N PHE A 73 37.81 -4.82 6.22
CA PHE A 73 37.32 -4.90 7.58
C PHE A 73 37.13 -6.33 8.12
N SER A 74 37.46 -6.48 9.42
CA SER A 74 37.07 -7.66 10.21
C SER A 74 35.54 -7.80 10.27
N GLU A 75 35.01 -8.95 10.74
CA GLU A 75 33.57 -9.16 10.95
C GLU A 75 32.90 -8.08 11.82
N LYS A 76 33.65 -7.53 12.80
CA LYS A 76 33.18 -6.39 13.62
C LYS A 76 33.06 -5.12 12.75
N GLY A 77 34.06 -4.85 11.90
CA GLY A 77 34.06 -3.70 11.03
C GLY A 77 32.91 -3.71 10.00
N LYS A 78 32.56 -4.88 9.46
CA LYS A 78 31.39 -5.05 8.58
C LYS A 78 30.10 -4.65 9.28
N LYS A 79 29.90 -5.11 10.52
CA LYS A 79 28.70 -4.76 11.32
C LYS A 79 28.63 -3.27 11.63
N VAL A 80 29.74 -2.65 11.99
CA VAL A 80 29.81 -1.21 12.25
C VAL A 80 29.43 -0.42 10.99
N LEU A 81 30.01 -0.77 9.84
CA LEU A 81 29.76 -0.07 8.58
C LEU A 81 28.31 -0.24 8.11
N THR A 82 27.73 -1.44 8.27
CA THR A 82 26.31 -1.67 8.03
C THR A 82 25.46 -0.81 8.97
N GLY A 83 25.85 -0.72 10.25
CA GLY A 83 25.19 0.15 11.23
C GLY A 83 25.22 1.62 10.80
N VAL A 84 26.36 2.13 10.32
CA VAL A 84 26.49 3.49 9.77
C VAL A 84 25.55 3.70 8.58
N GLY A 85 25.47 2.73 7.67
CA GLY A 85 24.53 2.78 6.55
C GLY A 85 23.07 2.80 6.97
N CYS A 86 22.71 1.97 7.96
CA CYS A 86 21.36 1.99 8.52
C CYS A 86 21.03 3.33 9.19
N VAL A 87 21.94 3.89 9.98
CA VAL A 87 21.78 5.20 10.62
C VAL A 87 21.65 6.31 9.58
N PHE A 88 22.42 6.27 8.50
CA PHE A 88 22.31 7.25 7.41
C PHE A 88 20.92 7.21 6.76
N HIS A 89 20.43 6.04 6.35
CA HIS A 89 19.12 5.94 5.69
C HIS A 89 17.96 6.23 6.65
N LEU A 90 18.04 5.78 7.91
CA LEU A 90 17.05 6.13 8.94
C LEU A 90 17.12 7.62 9.30
N GLY A 91 18.30 8.24 9.28
CA GLY A 91 18.50 9.67 9.49
C GLY A 91 17.83 10.49 8.38
N LEU A 92 17.99 10.08 7.11
CA LEU A 92 17.27 10.71 5.99
C LEU A 92 15.75 10.61 6.18
N LEU A 93 15.25 9.41 6.47
CA LEU A 93 13.83 9.21 6.76
C LEU A 93 13.38 10.05 7.96
N GLY A 94 14.21 10.10 9.01
CA GLY A 94 13.99 10.90 10.22
C GLY A 94 13.84 12.38 9.90
N TYR A 95 14.75 12.92 9.11
CA TYR A 95 14.72 14.32 8.72
C TYR A 95 13.49 14.68 7.90
N PHE A 96 13.20 13.93 6.85
CA PHE A 96 12.10 14.27 5.94
C PHE A 96 10.71 13.97 6.51
N LYS A 97 10.56 12.92 7.31
CA LYS A 97 9.26 12.47 7.78
C LYS A 97 8.95 12.87 9.23
N TYR A 98 9.94 12.90 10.13
CA TYR A 98 9.68 13.01 11.56
C TYR A 98 10.13 14.33 12.20
N SER A 99 10.83 15.23 11.48
CA SER A 99 11.34 16.48 12.06
C SER A 99 10.23 17.34 12.64
N ASN A 100 9.16 17.59 11.91
CA ASN A 100 8.06 18.41 12.39
C ASN A 100 7.30 17.74 13.54
N PHE A 101 7.08 16.44 13.49
CA PHE A 101 6.48 15.71 14.60
C PHE A 101 7.33 15.81 15.88
N PHE A 102 8.66 15.75 15.74
CA PHE A 102 9.56 15.94 16.88
C PHE A 102 9.51 17.36 17.43
N LEU A 103 9.55 18.38 16.55
CA LEU A 103 9.47 19.78 16.94
C LEU A 103 8.14 20.11 17.62
N GLU A 104 7.02 19.61 17.10
CA GLU A 104 5.69 19.80 17.70
C GLU A 104 5.63 19.23 19.13
N ASN A 105 6.17 18.01 19.32
CA ASN A 105 6.24 17.41 20.66
C ASN A 105 7.16 18.19 21.61
N LEU A 106 8.31 18.70 21.12
CA LEU A 106 9.19 19.58 21.93
C LEU A 106 8.47 20.85 22.33
N ASN A 107 7.81 21.52 21.37
CA ASN A 107 7.07 22.74 21.66
C ASN A 107 5.98 22.49 22.70
N THR A 108 5.27 21.38 22.60
CA THR A 108 4.20 21.03 23.53
C THR A 108 4.73 20.71 24.93
N VAL A 109 5.81 19.93 25.05
CA VAL A 109 6.33 19.45 26.36
C VAL A 109 7.12 20.54 27.09
N PHE A 110 7.94 21.31 26.35
CA PHE A 110 8.83 22.32 26.92
C PHE A 110 8.31 23.74 26.78
N HIS A 111 7.10 23.93 26.24
CA HIS A 111 6.51 25.26 25.99
C HIS A 111 7.43 26.17 25.18
N THR A 112 8.13 25.59 24.20
CA THR A 112 9.01 26.34 23.28
C THR A 112 8.22 26.70 22.01
N ASP A 113 8.76 27.57 21.18
CA ASP A 113 8.16 28.03 19.93
C ASP A 113 9.14 27.83 18.76
N PHE A 114 9.65 26.63 18.60
CA PHE A 114 10.50 26.31 17.46
C PHE A 114 9.67 26.34 16.17
N PRO A 115 10.14 27.03 15.11
CA PRO A 115 9.42 27.12 13.87
C PRO A 115 9.35 25.75 13.18
N MET A 116 8.18 25.41 12.61
CA MET A 116 8.01 24.22 11.80
C MET A 116 8.78 24.34 10.49
N LEU A 117 9.40 23.25 10.09
CA LEU A 117 10.20 23.18 8.87
C LEU A 117 9.30 23.03 7.64
N GLN A 118 9.59 23.77 6.58
CA GLN A 118 8.90 23.63 5.30
C GLN A 118 9.53 22.49 4.49
N ILE A 119 9.31 21.25 4.93
CA ILE A 119 9.85 20.05 4.30
C ILE A 119 8.74 19.36 3.51
N LEU A 120 8.93 19.23 2.21
CA LEU A 120 8.12 18.35 1.37
C LEU A 120 8.64 16.91 1.51
N LEU A 121 7.74 15.97 1.82
CA LEU A 121 8.09 14.56 1.95
C LEU A 121 8.44 13.96 0.56
N PRO A 122 9.65 13.41 0.34
CA PRO A 122 9.97 12.74 -0.91
C PRO A 122 9.12 11.49 -1.10
N VAL A 123 8.40 11.41 -2.23
CA VAL A 123 7.52 10.28 -2.52
C VAL A 123 8.33 8.96 -2.51
N GLY A 124 7.83 7.96 -1.81
CA GLY A 124 8.47 6.64 -1.70
C GLY A 124 9.64 6.55 -0.73
N ILE A 125 10.03 7.64 0.01
CA ILE A 125 11.19 7.60 0.91
C ILE A 125 11.11 6.47 1.93
N SER A 126 9.94 6.19 2.49
CA SER A 126 9.74 5.09 3.44
C SER A 126 10.01 3.71 2.80
N PHE A 127 9.61 3.51 1.54
CA PHE A 127 9.78 2.24 0.82
C PHE A 127 11.23 2.02 0.40
N TYR A 128 11.86 2.99 -0.28
CA TYR A 128 13.25 2.80 -0.69
C TYR A 128 14.22 2.79 0.50
N THR A 129 13.90 3.44 1.62
CA THR A 129 14.66 3.29 2.86
C THR A 129 14.63 1.85 3.33
N PHE A 130 13.47 1.19 3.40
CA PHE A 130 13.38 -0.22 3.79
C PHE A 130 14.12 -1.15 2.83
N GLN A 131 14.11 -0.88 1.53
CA GLN A 131 14.90 -1.64 0.57
C GLN A 131 16.41 -1.49 0.80
N GLN A 132 16.87 -0.25 1.04
CA GLN A 132 18.27 0.03 1.39
C GLN A 132 18.70 -0.72 2.65
N LEU A 133 17.88 -0.65 3.72
CA LEU A 133 18.14 -1.37 4.97
C LEU A 133 18.20 -2.87 4.76
N ALA A 134 17.20 -3.43 4.03
CA ALA A 134 17.16 -4.86 3.73
C ALA A 134 18.42 -5.31 3.00
N TYR A 135 18.82 -4.58 1.95
CA TYR A 135 20.02 -4.89 1.16
C TYR A 135 21.29 -4.83 2.00
N LEU A 136 21.50 -3.76 2.79
CA LEU A 136 22.68 -3.60 3.64
C LEU A 136 22.79 -4.72 4.70
N ILE A 137 21.67 -5.05 5.33
CA ILE A 137 21.63 -6.11 6.35
C ILE A 137 21.87 -7.49 5.71
N ASP A 138 21.24 -7.79 4.59
CA ASP A 138 21.42 -9.06 3.87
C ASP A 138 22.85 -9.21 3.36
N ARG A 139 23.49 -8.12 2.90
CA ARG A 139 24.92 -8.10 2.56
C ARG A 139 25.81 -8.42 3.77
N CYS A 140 25.53 -7.80 4.92
CA CYS A 140 26.28 -8.04 6.15
C CYS A 140 26.15 -9.49 6.65
N ARG A 141 24.97 -10.10 6.48
CA ARG A 141 24.70 -11.50 6.85
C ARG A 141 25.29 -12.52 5.89
N GLY A 142 25.71 -12.10 4.67
CA GLY A 142 26.11 -12.98 3.62
C GLY A 142 24.95 -13.57 2.79
N ASP A 143 23.70 -13.11 3.06
CA ASP A 143 22.48 -13.56 2.35
C ASP A 143 22.38 -12.97 0.94
N ALA A 144 23.11 -11.89 0.64
CA ALA A 144 23.16 -11.27 -0.68
C ALA A 144 24.62 -11.18 -1.20
N PRO A 145 24.89 -11.54 -2.47
CA PRO A 145 26.20 -11.32 -3.08
C PRO A 145 26.43 -9.83 -3.34
N ARG A 146 27.68 -9.47 -3.65
CA ARG A 146 28.01 -8.13 -4.12
C ARG A 146 27.45 -7.91 -5.51
N ASP A 147 26.64 -6.85 -5.67
CA ASP A 147 26.15 -6.43 -6.97
C ASP A 147 27.02 -5.32 -7.56
N SER A 148 27.08 -5.24 -8.89
CA SER A 148 27.55 -4.03 -9.58
C SER A 148 26.64 -2.85 -9.22
N PHE A 149 27.13 -1.61 -9.33
CA PHE A 149 26.26 -0.45 -9.12
C PHE A 149 25.04 -0.45 -10.06
N PHE A 150 25.22 -0.95 -11.25
CA PHE A 150 24.19 -1.04 -12.26
C PHE A 150 23.06 -2.04 -11.85
N ASP A 151 23.43 -3.23 -11.36
CA ASP A 151 22.48 -4.22 -10.87
C ASP A 151 21.75 -3.72 -9.62
N TYR A 152 22.51 -3.13 -8.68
CA TYR A 152 21.96 -2.55 -7.46
C TYR A 152 20.99 -1.42 -7.77
N LEU A 153 21.36 -0.49 -8.65
CA LEU A 153 20.50 0.62 -9.04
C LEU A 153 19.21 0.11 -9.70
N THR A 154 19.30 -0.92 -10.59
CA THR A 154 18.11 -1.52 -11.21
C THR A 154 17.11 -2.01 -10.16
N PHE A 155 17.59 -2.69 -9.13
CA PHE A 155 16.76 -3.19 -8.05
C PHE A 155 16.15 -2.04 -7.23
N MET A 156 16.96 -1.03 -6.87
CA MET A 156 16.50 0.07 -6.01
C MET A 156 15.49 0.99 -6.69
N VAL A 157 15.66 1.28 -7.99
CA VAL A 157 14.77 2.22 -8.69
C VAL A 157 13.63 1.55 -9.46
N TYR A 158 13.49 0.22 -9.37
CA TYR A 158 12.44 -0.52 -10.08
C TYR A 158 11.06 0.09 -9.80
N PHE A 159 10.47 0.73 -10.82
CA PHE A 159 9.32 1.63 -10.65
C PHE A 159 8.06 0.96 -10.06
N PRO A 160 7.73 -0.34 -10.30
CA PRO A 160 6.53 -0.92 -9.70
C PRO A 160 6.57 -1.03 -8.16
N GLN A 161 7.77 -1.06 -7.57
CA GLN A 161 7.93 -1.13 -6.11
C GLN A 161 8.28 0.22 -5.47
N LEU A 162 8.82 1.19 -6.27
CA LEU A 162 9.54 2.36 -5.77
C LEU A 162 8.69 3.29 -4.90
N LEU A 163 7.40 3.48 -5.22
CA LEU A 163 6.53 4.44 -4.53
C LEU A 163 5.82 3.81 -3.32
N GLN A 164 5.01 2.76 -3.55
CA GLN A 164 4.26 2.02 -2.52
C GLN A 164 4.03 0.54 -2.88
N GLY A 165 4.85 0.01 -3.79
CA GLY A 165 4.71 -1.36 -4.26
C GLY A 165 5.08 -2.41 -3.20
N PRO A 166 4.81 -3.70 -3.49
CA PRO A 166 5.26 -4.78 -2.63
C PRO A 166 6.77 -4.72 -2.40
N ILE A 167 7.20 -4.82 -1.13
CA ILE A 167 8.63 -4.78 -0.76
C ILE A 167 9.29 -6.08 -1.22
N LEU A 168 10.05 -6.01 -2.31
CA LEU A 168 10.78 -7.15 -2.86
C LEU A 168 12.11 -7.35 -2.14
N LEU A 169 12.53 -8.60 -2.02
CA LEU A 169 13.88 -8.93 -1.63
C LEU A 169 14.79 -8.98 -2.87
N ARG A 170 16.04 -8.57 -2.72
CA ARG A 170 17.05 -8.61 -3.80
C ARG A 170 17.14 -10.00 -4.44
N SER A 171 17.11 -11.06 -3.63
CA SER A 171 17.19 -12.45 -4.11
C SER A 171 16.03 -12.84 -5.03
N GLU A 172 14.84 -12.34 -4.75
CA GLU A 172 13.64 -12.58 -5.55
C GLU A 172 13.69 -11.85 -6.90
N PHE A 173 14.19 -10.64 -6.92
CA PHE A 173 14.23 -9.79 -8.11
C PHE A 173 15.38 -10.09 -9.04
N MET A 174 16.63 -10.10 -8.51
CA MET A 174 17.85 -10.22 -9.35
C MET A 174 18.01 -11.60 -9.97
N GLY A 175 17.53 -12.66 -9.33
CA GLY A 175 17.48 -13.99 -9.89
C GLY A 175 16.71 -14.00 -11.21
N GLN A 176 15.51 -13.46 -11.20
CA GLN A 176 14.62 -13.38 -12.35
C GLN A 176 15.17 -12.45 -13.45
N LEU A 177 15.70 -11.28 -13.06
CA LEU A 177 16.24 -10.30 -14.01
C LEU A 177 17.41 -10.86 -14.81
N LYS A 178 18.22 -11.78 -14.25
CA LYS A 178 19.36 -12.39 -14.92
C LYS A 178 19.01 -13.57 -15.84
N GLU A 179 17.78 -14.05 -15.83
CA GLU A 179 17.29 -15.13 -16.70
C GLU A 179 16.86 -14.58 -18.07
N PRO A 180 17.57 -14.86 -19.19
CA PRO A 180 17.21 -14.32 -20.50
C PRO A 180 15.83 -14.78 -21.01
N GLU A 181 15.42 -15.99 -20.68
CA GLU A 181 14.11 -16.53 -21.10
C GLU A 181 12.93 -15.77 -20.47
N ARG A 182 13.08 -15.28 -19.24
CA ARG A 182 12.05 -14.45 -18.60
C ARG A 182 11.82 -13.11 -19.29
N ARG A 183 12.87 -12.58 -19.93
CA ARG A 183 12.84 -11.30 -20.64
C ARG A 183 12.22 -11.39 -22.05
N ARG A 184 11.96 -12.59 -22.55
CA ARG A 184 11.26 -12.82 -23.82
C ARG A 184 9.76 -12.57 -23.63
N PHE A 185 9.12 -12.20 -24.75
CA PHE A 185 7.66 -12.08 -24.76
C PHE A 185 7.01 -13.47 -24.63
N HIS A 186 6.14 -13.60 -23.64
CA HIS A 186 5.30 -14.77 -23.41
C HIS A 186 3.85 -14.34 -23.35
N ALA A 187 3.06 -14.70 -24.34
CA ALA A 187 1.69 -14.24 -24.50
C ALA A 187 0.80 -14.53 -23.27
N GLU A 188 0.94 -15.73 -22.67
CA GLU A 188 0.17 -16.10 -21.46
C GLU A 188 0.51 -15.17 -20.28
N ARG A 189 1.80 -15.00 -19.95
CA ARG A 189 2.25 -14.15 -18.85
C ARG A 189 1.86 -12.70 -19.08
N PHE A 190 1.96 -12.22 -20.32
CA PHE A 190 1.57 -10.88 -20.70
C PHE A 190 0.05 -10.69 -20.53
N SER A 191 -0.75 -11.66 -20.97
CA SER A 191 -2.21 -11.65 -20.76
C SER A 191 -2.60 -11.67 -19.29
N GLU A 192 -1.94 -12.50 -18.47
CA GLU A 192 -2.13 -12.47 -17.01
C GLU A 192 -1.80 -11.08 -16.45
N GLY A 193 -0.69 -10.47 -16.90
CA GLY A 193 -0.29 -9.13 -16.48
C GLY A 193 -1.34 -8.07 -16.78
N ILE A 194 -1.95 -8.11 -17.98
CA ILE A 194 -3.08 -7.23 -18.33
C ILE A 194 -4.25 -7.43 -17.38
N GLN A 195 -4.62 -8.66 -17.08
CA GLN A 195 -5.74 -8.97 -16.19
C GLN A 195 -5.52 -8.39 -14.79
N PHE A 196 -4.34 -8.62 -14.20
CA PHE A 196 -3.96 -8.04 -12.91
C PHE A 196 -4.03 -6.51 -12.94
N PHE A 197 -3.51 -5.89 -14.01
CA PHE A 197 -3.52 -4.45 -14.14
C PHE A 197 -4.93 -3.89 -14.24
N VAL A 198 -5.80 -4.49 -15.06
CA VAL A 198 -7.20 -4.05 -15.24
C VAL A 198 -8.00 -4.21 -13.94
N PHE A 199 -7.88 -5.34 -13.25
CA PHE A 199 -8.56 -5.53 -11.95
C PHE A 199 -8.03 -4.56 -10.90
N GLY A 200 -6.71 -4.33 -10.84
CA GLY A 200 -6.10 -3.36 -9.94
C GLY A 200 -6.59 -1.94 -10.20
N LEU A 201 -6.64 -1.54 -11.48
CA LEU A 201 -7.16 -0.23 -11.90
C LEU A 201 -8.63 -0.05 -11.52
N ALA A 202 -9.46 -1.07 -11.76
CA ALA A 202 -10.87 -1.05 -11.40
C ALA A 202 -11.09 -0.95 -9.88
N LYS A 203 -10.30 -1.67 -9.07
CA LYS A 203 -10.32 -1.53 -7.60
C LYS A 203 -10.01 -0.10 -7.17
N LYS A 204 -8.98 0.52 -7.75
CA LYS A 204 -8.59 1.91 -7.44
C LYS A 204 -9.66 2.90 -7.88
N VAL A 205 -10.00 2.91 -9.17
CA VAL A 205 -10.81 3.98 -9.75
C VAL A 205 -12.30 3.81 -9.41
N LEU A 206 -12.84 2.59 -9.59
CA LEU A 206 -14.29 2.38 -9.48
C LEU A 206 -14.75 2.13 -8.05
N LEU A 207 -13.89 1.60 -7.17
CA LEU A 207 -14.26 1.30 -5.78
C LEU A 207 -13.64 2.29 -4.80
N ALA A 208 -12.30 2.39 -4.75
CA ALA A 208 -11.63 3.23 -3.74
C ALA A 208 -11.93 4.71 -3.96
N ASP A 209 -11.68 5.25 -5.15
CA ASP A 209 -11.86 6.68 -5.42
C ASP A 209 -13.33 7.13 -5.32
N THR A 210 -14.25 6.22 -5.62
CA THR A 210 -15.68 6.50 -5.44
C THR A 210 -16.04 6.54 -3.96
N LEU A 211 -15.58 5.57 -3.14
CA LEU A 211 -15.80 5.57 -1.68
C LEU A 211 -15.15 6.78 -1.01
N ALA A 212 -13.95 7.18 -1.47
CA ALA A 212 -13.20 8.31 -0.93
C ALA A 212 -14.02 9.59 -0.83
N LYS A 213 -14.91 9.86 -1.78
CA LYS A 213 -15.77 11.06 -1.77
C LYS A 213 -16.67 11.10 -0.54
N ALA A 214 -17.40 10.01 -0.25
CA ALA A 214 -18.28 9.92 0.92
C ALA A 214 -17.48 9.87 2.23
N VAL A 215 -16.35 9.16 2.25
CA VAL A 215 -15.47 9.04 3.42
C VAL A 215 -14.86 10.39 3.78
N ASN A 216 -14.30 11.11 2.82
CA ASN A 216 -13.73 12.44 3.06
C ASN A 216 -14.78 13.43 3.54
N TYR A 217 -15.99 13.41 2.96
CA TYR A 217 -17.10 14.23 3.44
C TYR A 217 -17.46 13.91 4.89
N GLY A 218 -17.52 12.63 5.26
CA GLY A 218 -17.79 12.19 6.63
C GLY A 218 -16.72 12.65 7.62
N TYR A 219 -15.42 12.48 7.31
CA TYR A 219 -14.32 12.93 8.18
C TYR A 219 -14.21 14.45 8.28
N SER A 220 -14.60 15.20 7.26
CA SER A 220 -14.67 16.67 7.31
C SER A 220 -15.84 17.18 8.19
N ASN A 221 -16.81 16.33 8.51
CA ASN A 221 -18.03 16.70 9.25
C ASN A 221 -18.29 15.77 10.45
N VAL A 222 -17.25 15.41 11.22
CA VAL A 222 -17.36 14.43 12.33
C VAL A 222 -18.39 14.83 13.38
N SER A 223 -18.54 16.13 13.66
CA SER A 223 -19.55 16.63 14.62
C SER A 223 -21.00 16.37 14.22
N MET A 224 -21.27 16.11 12.93
CA MET A 224 -22.60 15.84 12.37
C MET A 224 -22.92 14.34 12.33
N LEU A 225 -21.97 13.46 12.62
CA LEU A 225 -22.18 12.01 12.51
C LEU A 225 -23.24 11.51 13.48
N ASP A 226 -24.15 10.72 12.94
CA ASP A 226 -25.05 9.83 13.70
C ASP A 226 -24.48 8.40 13.72
N SER A 227 -25.14 7.49 14.42
CA SER A 227 -24.63 6.12 14.61
C SER A 227 -24.46 5.35 13.30
N ILE A 228 -25.38 5.53 12.35
CA ILE A 228 -25.33 4.81 11.06
C ILE A 228 -24.25 5.41 10.16
N SER A 229 -24.21 6.74 10.05
CA SER A 229 -23.18 7.41 9.24
C SER A 229 -21.79 7.16 9.78
N ALA A 230 -21.59 7.14 11.11
CA ALA A 230 -20.30 6.85 11.72
C ALA A 230 -19.86 5.38 11.47
N LEU A 231 -20.78 4.42 11.56
CA LEU A 231 -20.52 3.02 11.24
C LEU A 231 -20.15 2.84 9.76
N LEU A 232 -20.92 3.43 8.85
CA LEU A 232 -20.66 3.37 7.42
C LEU A 232 -19.38 4.13 7.04
N LEU A 233 -19.04 5.20 7.76
CA LEU A 233 -17.77 5.91 7.62
C LEU A 233 -16.58 5.01 7.95
N ALA A 234 -16.63 4.32 9.10
CA ALA A 234 -15.55 3.43 9.53
C ALA A 234 -15.37 2.25 8.57
N VAL A 235 -16.46 1.60 8.16
CA VAL A 235 -16.44 0.50 7.17
C VAL A 235 -16.02 1.02 5.79
N GLY A 236 -16.53 2.17 5.37
CA GLY A 236 -16.20 2.83 4.12
C GLY A 236 -14.70 3.10 4.01
N TYR A 237 -14.10 3.70 5.06
CA TYR A 237 -12.67 3.97 5.06
C TYR A 237 -11.80 2.70 4.99
N LEU A 238 -12.13 1.67 5.78
CA LEU A 238 -11.36 0.42 5.74
C LEU A 238 -11.41 -0.25 4.37
N THR A 239 -12.58 -0.23 3.72
CA THR A 239 -12.76 -0.78 2.37
C THR A 239 -12.09 0.08 1.29
N GLU A 240 -12.17 1.40 1.40
CA GLU A 240 -11.45 2.36 0.56
C GLU A 240 -9.94 2.10 0.60
N LEU A 241 -9.34 2.10 1.80
CA LEU A 241 -7.92 1.85 2.00
C LEU A 241 -7.46 0.49 1.41
N TYR A 242 -8.29 -0.54 1.60
CA TYR A 242 -7.99 -1.86 1.03
C TYR A 242 -7.97 -1.83 -0.50
N PHE A 243 -8.99 -1.25 -1.14
CA PHE A 243 -9.06 -1.23 -2.60
C PHE A 243 -8.05 -0.28 -3.22
N ASP A 244 -7.76 0.84 -2.57
CA ASP A 244 -6.69 1.75 -2.97
C ASP A 244 -5.34 1.03 -3.01
N PHE A 245 -4.97 0.38 -1.91
CA PHE A 245 -3.66 -0.23 -1.79
C PHE A 245 -3.57 -1.60 -2.50
N SER A 246 -4.59 -2.47 -2.39
CA SER A 246 -4.59 -3.73 -3.13
C SER A 246 -4.66 -3.51 -4.63
N GLY A 247 -5.37 -2.46 -5.08
CA GLY A 247 -5.42 -2.06 -6.49
C GLY A 247 -4.05 -1.67 -7.02
N TYR A 248 -3.30 -0.86 -6.27
CA TYR A 248 -1.91 -0.53 -6.60
C TYR A 248 -1.03 -1.79 -6.69
N CYS A 249 -1.11 -2.66 -5.68
CA CYS A 249 -0.31 -3.89 -5.65
C CYS A 249 -0.65 -4.82 -6.83
N ASP A 250 -1.92 -4.97 -7.18
CA ASP A 250 -2.33 -5.78 -8.33
C ASP A 250 -1.81 -5.17 -9.65
N MET A 251 -1.86 -3.83 -9.81
CA MET A 251 -1.24 -3.18 -10.96
C MET A 251 0.27 -3.40 -11.00
N ALA A 252 0.97 -3.31 -9.87
CA ALA A 252 2.41 -3.57 -9.79
C ALA A 252 2.76 -5.02 -10.14
N VAL A 253 1.99 -6.01 -9.67
CA VAL A 253 2.11 -7.43 -10.06
C VAL A 253 1.88 -7.58 -11.56
N GLY A 254 0.84 -6.95 -12.10
CA GLY A 254 0.52 -6.96 -13.53
C GLY A 254 1.65 -6.41 -14.40
N LEU A 255 2.21 -5.26 -14.02
CA LEU A 255 3.35 -4.63 -14.69
C LEU A 255 4.59 -5.50 -14.65
N GLY A 256 4.88 -6.12 -13.50
CA GLY A 256 5.95 -7.10 -13.39
C GLY A 256 5.78 -8.26 -14.36
N LYS A 257 4.60 -8.89 -14.37
CA LYS A 257 4.28 -10.00 -15.28
C LYS A 257 4.41 -9.59 -16.75
N MET A 258 3.98 -8.37 -17.14
CA MET A 258 4.12 -7.88 -18.51
C MET A 258 5.58 -7.78 -18.98
N ILE A 259 6.54 -7.53 -18.10
CA ILE A 259 7.97 -7.48 -18.46
C ILE A 259 8.76 -8.74 -18.08
N GLY A 260 8.06 -9.79 -17.61
CA GLY A 260 8.66 -11.08 -17.29
C GLY A 260 9.21 -11.22 -15.87
N LEU A 261 8.90 -10.27 -14.97
CA LEU A 261 9.31 -10.27 -13.57
C LEU A 261 8.10 -10.51 -12.65
N GLU A 262 8.22 -11.47 -11.74
CA GLU A 262 7.19 -11.72 -10.75
C GLU A 262 7.37 -10.81 -9.53
N VAL A 263 6.33 -10.12 -9.17
CA VAL A 263 6.24 -9.29 -7.97
C VAL A 263 5.39 -10.02 -6.94
N ALA A 264 5.80 -10.01 -5.68
CA ALA A 264 5.07 -10.69 -4.60
C ALA A 264 3.68 -10.08 -4.38
N GLU A 265 2.67 -10.91 -4.19
CA GLU A 265 1.35 -10.45 -3.75
C GLU A 265 1.43 -9.91 -2.32
N ASN A 266 0.63 -8.88 -2.03
CA ASN A 266 0.66 -8.18 -0.75
C ASN A 266 -0.59 -8.43 0.11
N PHE A 267 -1.64 -8.99 -0.48
CA PHE A 267 -2.92 -9.26 0.17
C PHE A 267 -3.44 -10.66 -0.16
N ASP A 268 -4.04 -11.31 0.85
CA ASP A 268 -4.67 -12.64 0.74
C ASP A 268 -6.01 -12.69 1.48
N ALA A 269 -7.04 -12.04 0.94
CA ALA A 269 -8.38 -11.97 1.54
C ALA A 269 -8.35 -11.67 3.06
N PRO A 270 -7.78 -10.53 3.51
CA PRO A 270 -7.50 -10.26 4.93
C PRO A 270 -8.74 -10.19 5.81
N PHE A 271 -9.90 -9.84 5.26
CA PHE A 271 -11.15 -9.71 6.02
C PHE A 271 -11.85 -11.05 6.31
N HIS A 272 -11.33 -12.16 5.80
CA HIS A 272 -11.73 -13.51 6.20
C HIS A 272 -10.99 -14.05 7.43
N SER A 273 -10.16 -13.22 8.06
CA SER A 273 -9.36 -13.62 9.21
C SER A 273 -10.19 -13.80 10.47
N ALA A 274 -9.97 -14.89 11.16
CA ALA A 274 -10.63 -15.22 12.42
C ALA A 274 -9.84 -14.74 13.65
N SER A 275 -8.74 -13.99 13.46
CA SER A 275 -7.94 -13.36 14.50
C SER A 275 -7.10 -12.21 13.92
N VAL A 276 -6.64 -11.29 14.78
CA VAL A 276 -5.78 -10.16 14.39
C VAL A 276 -4.43 -10.66 13.85
N LYS A 277 -3.92 -11.74 14.42
CA LYS A 277 -2.69 -12.40 13.96
C LYS A 277 -2.86 -13.00 12.55
N GLU A 278 -4.00 -13.61 12.27
CA GLU A 278 -4.32 -14.10 10.91
C GLU A 278 -4.49 -12.93 9.94
N PHE A 279 -5.13 -11.82 10.36
CA PHE A 279 -5.26 -10.61 9.58
C PHE A 279 -3.89 -10.11 9.11
N TRP A 280 -2.90 -9.98 9.98
CA TRP A 280 -1.55 -9.52 9.64
C TRP A 280 -0.75 -10.51 8.78
N ARG A 281 -1.14 -11.77 8.71
CA ARG A 281 -0.58 -12.74 7.75
C ARG A 281 -1.11 -12.57 6.34
N ARG A 282 -2.24 -11.85 6.19
CA ARG A 282 -2.97 -11.66 4.95
C ARG A 282 -3.01 -10.21 4.47
N TRP A 283 -2.72 -9.27 5.35
CA TRP A 283 -2.66 -7.84 5.10
C TRP A 283 -1.22 -7.38 5.01
N HIS A 284 -0.87 -6.65 3.94
CA HIS A 284 0.46 -6.06 3.71
C HIS A 284 1.60 -7.05 4.00
N MET A 285 1.51 -8.23 3.36
CA MET A 285 2.35 -9.40 3.67
C MET A 285 3.85 -9.11 3.53
N THR A 286 4.23 -8.27 2.54
CA THR A 286 5.64 -7.93 2.31
C THR A 286 6.21 -7.05 3.41
N LEU A 287 5.42 -6.14 4.00
CA LEU A 287 5.80 -5.36 5.17
C LEU A 287 5.93 -6.27 6.41
N GLY A 288 4.96 -7.17 6.62
CA GLY A 288 5.02 -8.17 7.69
C GLY A 288 6.28 -9.04 7.60
N ARG A 289 6.65 -9.46 6.38
CA ARG A 289 7.90 -10.19 6.10
C ARG A 289 9.14 -9.36 6.44
N PHE A 290 9.15 -8.08 6.06
CA PHE A 290 10.24 -7.16 6.38
C PHE A 290 10.44 -7.02 7.89
N PHE A 291 9.40 -6.68 8.64
CA PHE A 291 9.50 -6.54 10.09
C PHE A 291 9.87 -7.86 10.79
N THR A 292 9.35 -8.98 10.30
CA THR A 292 9.72 -10.30 10.84
C THR A 292 11.20 -10.57 10.67
N ARG A 293 11.76 -10.38 9.48
CA ARG A 293 13.14 -10.71 9.13
C ARG A 293 14.16 -9.76 9.77
N TYR A 294 13.85 -8.46 9.80
CA TYR A 294 14.83 -7.43 10.17
C TYR A 294 14.63 -6.84 11.57
N VAL A 295 13.49 -7.08 12.21
CA VAL A 295 13.19 -6.59 13.57
C VAL A 295 12.85 -7.73 14.52
N TYR A 296 11.79 -8.49 14.25
CA TYR A 296 11.29 -9.50 15.20
C TYR A 296 12.29 -10.62 15.49
N ILE A 297 12.89 -11.23 14.45
CA ILE A 297 13.88 -12.29 14.60
C ILE A 297 15.15 -11.79 15.31
N PRO A 298 15.76 -10.63 14.96
CA PRO A 298 16.90 -10.08 15.70
C PRO A 298 16.65 -9.79 17.17
N LEU A 299 15.42 -9.38 17.55
CA LEU A 299 15.02 -9.20 18.95
C LEU A 299 14.89 -10.50 19.73
N GLY A 300 15.07 -11.66 19.07
CA GLY A 300 14.97 -13.00 19.65
C GLY A 300 13.72 -13.78 19.24
N GLY A 301 12.81 -13.16 18.49
CA GLY A 301 11.58 -13.81 18.00
C GLY A 301 10.76 -14.42 19.14
N ASN A 302 10.37 -15.68 18.98
CA ASN A 302 9.64 -16.47 19.99
C ASN A 302 10.54 -17.41 20.83
N ARG A 303 11.87 -17.32 20.67
CA ARG A 303 12.82 -18.28 21.27
C ARG A 303 13.24 -17.95 22.73
N ARG A 304 12.90 -16.73 23.21
CA ARG A 304 13.34 -16.19 24.49
C ARG A 304 12.21 -16.09 25.54
N GLY A 305 11.22 -16.99 25.46
CA GLY A 305 10.08 -17.05 26.39
C GLY A 305 8.89 -16.17 26.02
N LYS A 306 7.73 -16.43 26.65
CA LYS A 306 6.43 -15.85 26.33
C LYS A 306 6.43 -14.31 26.47
N MET A 307 6.92 -13.78 27.61
CA MET A 307 6.95 -12.33 27.84
C MET A 307 7.79 -11.58 26.79
N ARG A 308 8.98 -12.11 26.45
CA ARG A 308 9.83 -11.50 25.41
C ARG A 308 9.15 -11.52 24.05
N THR A 309 8.42 -12.60 23.74
CA THR A 309 7.63 -12.71 22.50
C THR A 309 6.56 -11.61 22.41
N LEU A 310 5.81 -11.39 23.51
CA LEU A 310 4.77 -10.35 23.57
C LEU A 310 5.36 -8.94 23.42
N CYS A 311 6.48 -8.66 24.11
CA CYS A 311 7.22 -7.40 23.95
C CYS A 311 7.70 -7.20 22.50
N ASN A 312 8.26 -8.24 21.86
CA ASN A 312 8.72 -8.15 20.48
C ASN A 312 7.57 -7.86 19.52
N VAL A 313 6.40 -8.46 19.71
CA VAL A 313 5.18 -8.17 18.93
C VAL A 313 4.77 -6.71 19.11
N MET A 314 4.72 -6.21 20.35
CA MET A 314 4.36 -4.81 20.60
C MET A 314 5.35 -3.84 19.95
N ILE A 315 6.66 -4.09 20.06
CA ILE A 315 7.70 -3.28 19.42
C ILE A 315 7.49 -3.23 17.91
N VAL A 316 7.27 -4.38 17.26
CA VAL A 316 7.04 -4.45 15.82
C VAL A 316 5.80 -3.65 15.41
N MET A 317 4.70 -3.76 16.16
CA MET A 317 3.47 -3.05 15.82
C MET A 317 3.58 -1.53 16.04
N LEU A 318 4.26 -1.10 17.10
CA LEU A 318 4.54 0.33 17.33
C LEU A 318 5.46 0.92 16.24
N LEU A 319 6.51 0.17 15.84
CA LEU A 319 7.37 0.58 14.72
C LEU A 319 6.61 0.62 13.39
N SER A 320 5.68 -0.32 13.17
CA SER A 320 4.81 -0.31 12.00
C SER A 320 3.90 0.92 11.99
N GLY A 321 3.33 1.27 13.14
CA GLY A 321 2.52 2.49 13.28
C GLY A 321 3.33 3.76 12.95
N LEU A 322 4.49 3.92 13.58
CA LEU A 322 5.40 5.05 13.30
C LEU A 322 5.82 5.10 11.83
N TRP A 323 6.09 3.95 11.21
CA TRP A 323 6.47 3.90 9.80
C TRP A 323 5.36 4.44 8.87
N HIS A 324 4.10 4.19 9.20
CA HIS A 324 2.97 4.69 8.42
C HIS A 324 2.87 6.22 8.49
N GLY A 325 2.99 6.84 9.66
CA GLY A 325 2.84 8.28 9.77
C GLY A 325 3.48 8.87 11.02
N ALA A 326 3.89 10.12 10.91
CA ALA A 326 4.48 10.91 11.99
C ALA A 326 3.36 11.62 12.80
N ALA A 327 2.48 10.83 13.43
CA ALA A 327 1.42 11.32 14.29
C ALA A 327 1.08 10.32 15.40
N TRP A 328 0.58 10.81 16.51
CA TRP A 328 0.16 9.97 17.64
C TRP A 328 -0.99 9.02 17.33
N THR A 329 -1.79 9.35 16.33
CA THR A 329 -2.88 8.49 15.83
C THR A 329 -2.33 7.18 15.25
N PHE A 330 -1.23 7.23 14.51
CA PHE A 330 -0.55 6.04 13.98
C PHE A 330 0.14 5.22 15.09
N VAL A 331 0.71 5.88 16.10
CA VAL A 331 1.29 5.19 17.27
C VAL A 331 0.19 4.44 18.02
N LEU A 332 -0.96 5.08 18.27
CA LEU A 332 -2.13 4.47 18.90
C LEU A 332 -2.66 3.29 18.07
N TRP A 333 -2.77 3.47 16.76
CA TRP A 333 -3.17 2.39 15.84
C TRP A 333 -2.23 1.18 15.96
N GLY A 334 -0.91 1.40 15.93
CA GLY A 334 0.08 0.35 16.12
C GLY A 334 -0.03 -0.32 17.49
N PHE A 335 -0.22 0.45 18.56
CA PHE A 335 -0.43 -0.07 19.91
C PHE A 335 -1.67 -0.97 19.97
N LEU A 336 -2.81 -0.53 19.45
CA LEU A 336 -4.05 -1.31 19.44
C LEU A 336 -3.86 -2.63 18.67
N HIS A 337 -3.26 -2.60 17.48
CA HIS A 337 -2.96 -3.83 16.75
C HIS A 337 -1.99 -4.75 17.52
N GLY A 338 -1.01 -4.17 18.23
CA GLY A 338 -0.13 -4.92 19.14
C GLY A 338 -0.92 -5.62 20.23
N VAL A 339 -1.86 -4.92 20.86
CA VAL A 339 -2.77 -5.51 21.88
C VAL A 339 -3.59 -6.65 21.29
N GLY A 340 -4.20 -6.47 20.11
CA GLY A 340 -4.95 -7.52 19.44
C GLY A 340 -4.13 -8.77 19.12
N MET A 341 -2.89 -8.58 18.64
CA MET A 341 -1.97 -9.71 18.40
C MET A 341 -1.50 -10.39 19.69
N ILE A 342 -1.30 -9.63 20.76
CA ILE A 342 -0.97 -10.18 22.09
C ILE A 342 -2.14 -10.99 22.61
N TRP A 343 -3.38 -10.48 22.50
CA TRP A 343 -4.58 -11.19 22.85
C TRP A 343 -4.65 -12.55 22.17
N ASP A 344 -4.43 -12.61 20.86
CA ASP A 344 -4.42 -13.86 20.10
C ASP A 344 -3.29 -14.85 20.50
N ASN A 345 -2.25 -14.39 21.18
CA ASN A 345 -1.17 -15.23 21.70
C ASN A 345 -1.40 -15.71 23.15
N LEU A 346 -2.44 -15.20 23.82
CA LEU A 346 -2.84 -15.67 25.13
C LEU A 346 -3.81 -16.85 24.99
N GLU A 347 -3.78 -17.75 25.97
CA GLU A 347 -4.75 -18.83 26.08
C GLU A 347 -6.05 -18.27 26.65
N HIS A 348 -7.06 -18.12 25.81
CA HIS A 348 -8.38 -17.67 26.21
C HIS A 348 -9.46 -18.44 25.44
N PRO A 349 -10.70 -18.53 25.96
CA PRO A 349 -11.79 -19.18 25.26
C PRO A 349 -12.11 -18.38 23.97
N HIS A 350 -12.16 -19.09 22.85
CA HIS A 350 -12.54 -18.52 21.56
C HIS A 350 -14.05 -18.54 21.36
N LEU A 351 -14.56 -17.57 20.62
CA LEU A 351 -15.95 -17.61 20.12
C LEU A 351 -16.19 -18.92 19.34
N PRO A 352 -17.30 -19.63 19.58
CA PRO A 352 -17.48 -21.01 19.15
C PRO A 352 -17.52 -21.16 17.63
N LYS A 353 -18.12 -20.21 16.90
CA LYS A 353 -18.28 -20.29 15.45
C LYS A 353 -17.25 -19.44 14.73
N LYS A 354 -16.69 -19.96 13.61
CA LYS A 354 -15.69 -19.28 12.81
C LYS A 354 -16.18 -17.91 12.33
N TRP A 355 -17.40 -17.81 11.83
CA TRP A 355 -17.94 -16.54 11.35
C TRP A 355 -18.03 -15.46 12.44
N MET A 356 -18.31 -15.85 13.71
CA MET A 356 -18.34 -14.91 14.83
C MET A 356 -16.94 -14.34 15.09
N ARG A 357 -15.90 -15.17 15.03
CA ARG A 357 -14.51 -14.72 15.16
C ARG A 357 -14.12 -13.79 14.00
N GLN A 358 -14.51 -14.12 12.77
CA GLN A 358 -14.29 -13.27 11.61
C GLN A 358 -14.99 -11.92 11.77
N ALA A 359 -16.24 -11.89 12.18
CA ALA A 359 -16.97 -10.65 12.41
C ALA A 359 -16.34 -9.80 13.54
N ALA A 360 -15.94 -10.43 14.65
CA ALA A 360 -15.25 -9.74 15.73
C ALA A 360 -13.91 -9.17 15.31
N THR A 361 -13.10 -9.94 14.56
CA THR A 361 -11.83 -9.47 14.01
C THR A 361 -12.03 -8.31 13.03
N PHE A 362 -13.00 -8.42 12.12
CA PHE A 362 -13.33 -7.35 11.19
C PHE A 362 -13.77 -6.06 11.93
N ALA A 363 -14.65 -6.18 12.91
CA ALA A 363 -15.09 -5.04 13.73
C ALA A 363 -13.92 -4.40 14.48
N TYR A 364 -13.06 -5.21 15.11
CA TYR A 364 -11.86 -4.72 15.79
C TYR A 364 -10.94 -3.96 14.85
N VAL A 365 -10.61 -4.55 13.71
CA VAL A 365 -9.76 -3.92 12.68
C VAL A 365 -10.40 -2.63 12.18
N CYS A 366 -11.71 -2.64 11.90
CA CYS A 366 -12.45 -1.46 11.45
C CYS A 366 -12.33 -0.30 12.46
N MET A 367 -12.54 -0.58 13.75
CA MET A 367 -12.43 0.43 14.82
C MET A 367 -10.99 0.97 14.95
N THR A 368 -9.97 0.12 14.82
CA THR A 368 -8.58 0.58 14.91
C THR A 368 -8.20 1.46 13.72
N PHE A 369 -8.68 1.16 12.52
CA PHE A 369 -8.42 1.97 11.32
C PHE A 369 -9.12 3.34 11.33
N VAL A 370 -10.10 3.58 12.21
CA VAL A 370 -10.63 4.93 12.45
C VAL A 370 -9.49 5.88 12.88
N PHE A 371 -8.60 5.44 13.78
CA PHE A 371 -7.44 6.24 14.20
C PHE A 371 -6.40 6.41 13.08
N PHE A 372 -6.30 5.48 12.17
CA PHE A 372 -5.38 5.60 11.02
C PHE A 372 -5.77 6.75 10.07
N ARG A 373 -7.06 7.06 9.96
CA ARG A 373 -7.58 8.16 9.12
C ARG A 373 -7.72 9.48 9.87
N ALA A 374 -7.99 9.42 11.16
CA ALA A 374 -8.28 10.59 11.96
C ALA A 374 -7.07 11.53 12.07
N GLU A 375 -7.30 12.84 12.01
CA GLU A 375 -6.29 13.88 12.16
C GLU A 375 -5.80 14.02 13.61
N SER A 376 -6.65 13.60 14.57
CA SER A 376 -6.31 13.60 15.99
C SER A 376 -6.94 12.41 16.71
N ILE A 377 -6.37 12.04 17.87
CA ILE A 377 -6.97 10.98 18.72
C ILE A 377 -8.39 11.39 19.15
N ALA A 378 -8.62 12.66 19.44
CA ALA A 378 -9.93 13.18 19.81
C ALA A 378 -10.97 12.92 18.69
N GLN A 379 -10.63 13.29 17.45
CA GLN A 379 -11.48 13.04 16.29
C GLN A 379 -11.84 11.54 16.13
N GLY A 380 -10.82 10.67 16.24
CA GLY A 380 -11.06 9.22 16.18
C GLY A 380 -11.98 8.71 17.29
N VAL A 381 -11.80 9.21 18.52
CA VAL A 381 -12.70 8.89 19.65
C VAL A 381 -14.10 9.39 19.39
N ASP A 382 -14.29 10.58 18.81
CA ASP A 382 -15.61 11.14 18.53
C ASP A 382 -16.36 10.33 17.45
N VAL A 383 -15.67 9.85 16.43
CA VAL A 383 -16.25 8.88 15.46
C VAL A 383 -16.72 7.62 16.19
N LEU A 384 -15.90 7.02 17.06
CA LEU A 384 -16.26 5.81 17.79
C LEU A 384 -17.43 6.05 18.78
N LYS A 385 -17.45 7.21 19.46
CA LYS A 385 -18.60 7.61 20.32
C LYS A 385 -19.87 7.75 19.50
N SER A 386 -19.80 8.31 18.31
CA SER A 386 -20.95 8.46 17.41
C SER A 386 -21.56 7.11 17.06
N ILE A 387 -20.73 6.08 16.78
CA ILE A 387 -21.21 4.72 16.49
C ILE A 387 -22.10 4.18 17.61
N VAL A 388 -21.71 4.37 18.88
CA VAL A 388 -22.43 3.82 20.06
C VAL A 388 -23.48 4.76 20.64
N SER A 389 -23.63 5.98 20.11
CA SER A 389 -24.53 7.01 20.66
C SER A 389 -26.00 6.69 20.47
N LEU A 390 -26.34 5.76 19.57
CA LEU A 390 -27.71 5.40 19.16
C LEU A 390 -28.54 6.60 18.68
N LYS A 391 -27.88 7.64 18.18
CA LYS A 391 -28.54 8.83 17.63
C LYS A 391 -28.78 8.65 16.14
N TRP A 392 -29.84 9.30 15.66
CA TRP A 392 -30.19 9.37 14.26
C TRP A 392 -30.57 10.81 13.90
N ASN A 393 -29.88 11.40 12.92
CA ASN A 393 -30.18 12.74 12.41
C ASN A 393 -30.25 12.79 10.88
N GLY A 394 -30.05 11.65 10.21
CA GLY A 394 -30.11 11.55 8.76
C GLY A 394 -28.86 12.04 8.03
N PHE A 395 -27.74 12.29 8.71
CA PHE A 395 -26.49 12.74 8.07
C PHE A 395 -25.99 11.75 7.02
N VAL A 396 -26.32 10.47 7.13
CA VAL A 396 -26.00 9.44 6.14
C VAL A 396 -26.46 9.80 4.72
N PHE A 397 -27.56 10.52 4.56
CA PHE A 397 -28.05 10.97 3.26
C PHE A 397 -27.12 12.02 2.63
N GLN A 398 -26.60 12.94 3.44
CA GLN A 398 -25.64 13.95 2.98
C GLN A 398 -24.32 13.31 2.59
N MET A 399 -23.82 12.39 3.43
CA MET A 399 -22.60 11.62 3.16
C MET A 399 -22.73 10.77 1.87
N ALA A 400 -23.85 10.11 1.65
CA ALA A 400 -24.12 9.36 0.44
C ALA A 400 -24.21 10.28 -0.80
N SER A 401 -24.83 11.46 -0.66
CA SER A 401 -24.93 12.43 -1.76
C SER A 401 -23.57 12.98 -2.20
N ALA A 402 -22.55 12.93 -1.34
CA ALA A 402 -21.18 13.31 -1.70
C ALA A 402 -20.50 12.36 -2.71
N LEU A 403 -21.06 11.18 -2.99
CA LEU A 403 -20.57 10.27 -4.04
C LEU A 403 -20.55 10.95 -5.40
N ASP A 404 -21.56 11.74 -5.72
CA ASP A 404 -21.69 12.57 -6.96
C ASP A 404 -21.00 11.93 -8.19
N MET A 405 -21.52 10.75 -8.58
CA MET A 405 -20.96 9.97 -9.70
C MET A 405 -21.43 10.55 -11.02
N THR A 406 -20.49 10.86 -11.92
CA THR A 406 -20.78 11.38 -13.26
C THR A 406 -21.61 10.42 -14.12
N GLU A 407 -21.45 9.12 -13.90
CA GLU A 407 -22.23 8.05 -14.55
C GLU A 407 -23.74 8.16 -14.24
N CYS A 408 -24.08 8.72 -13.09
CA CYS A 408 -25.46 8.89 -12.63
C CYS A 408 -26.06 10.25 -13.03
N TYR A 409 -25.31 11.15 -13.71
CA TYR A 409 -25.70 12.54 -13.98
C TYR A 409 -27.09 12.69 -14.58
N ILE A 410 -27.44 11.90 -15.59
CA ILE A 410 -28.76 11.99 -16.27
C ILE A 410 -29.88 11.64 -15.27
N ILE A 411 -29.69 10.59 -14.48
CA ILE A 411 -30.70 10.13 -13.49
C ILE A 411 -30.84 11.17 -12.37
N THR A 412 -29.72 11.63 -11.83
CA THR A 412 -29.72 12.60 -10.71
C THR A 412 -30.29 13.93 -11.12
N LYS A 413 -30.01 14.40 -12.35
CA LYS A 413 -30.61 15.60 -12.91
C LYS A 413 -32.13 15.45 -13.08
N ALA A 414 -32.59 14.33 -13.60
CA ALA A 414 -34.02 14.06 -13.72
C ALA A 414 -34.73 13.99 -12.37
N LEU A 415 -34.10 13.33 -11.38
CA LEU A 415 -34.63 13.25 -10.01
C LEU A 415 -34.67 14.62 -9.33
N SER A 416 -33.60 15.42 -9.45
CA SER A 416 -33.55 16.76 -8.85
C SER A 416 -34.65 17.69 -9.39
N MET A 417 -35.01 17.56 -10.66
CA MET A 417 -36.04 18.39 -11.31
C MET A 417 -37.46 17.90 -11.04
N LYS A 418 -37.69 16.57 -10.99
CA LYS A 418 -39.04 16.01 -10.93
C LYS A 418 -39.43 15.47 -9.55
N LEU A 419 -38.47 14.92 -8.82
CA LEU A 419 -38.69 14.21 -7.57
C LEU A 419 -37.53 14.45 -6.57
N PRO A 420 -37.29 15.69 -6.15
CA PRO A 420 -36.10 16.04 -5.33
C PRO A 420 -36.01 15.23 -4.01
N GLY A 421 -37.15 14.87 -3.42
CA GLY A 421 -37.17 14.04 -2.21
C GLY A 421 -36.65 12.62 -2.40
N LEU A 422 -36.62 12.09 -3.64
CA LEU A 422 -36.06 10.76 -3.93
C LEU A 422 -34.56 10.81 -4.22
N LEU A 423 -33.97 11.96 -4.48
CA LEU A 423 -32.56 12.08 -4.83
C LEU A 423 -31.64 11.58 -3.69
N SER A 424 -31.93 11.95 -2.45
CA SER A 424 -31.17 11.51 -1.29
C SER A 424 -31.25 9.99 -1.06
N TRP A 425 -32.43 9.41 -1.27
CA TRP A 425 -32.64 7.96 -1.22
C TRP A 425 -31.92 7.22 -2.34
N PHE A 426 -31.89 7.81 -3.54
CA PHE A 426 -31.14 7.27 -4.66
C PHE A 426 -29.64 7.16 -4.32
N TRP A 427 -29.04 8.25 -3.79
CA TRP A 427 -27.64 8.23 -3.42
C TRP A 427 -27.35 7.28 -2.26
N LEU A 428 -28.24 7.20 -1.27
CA LEU A 428 -28.09 6.22 -0.20
C LEU A 428 -28.15 4.78 -0.76
N GLY A 429 -29.07 4.52 -1.69
CA GLY A 429 -29.15 3.23 -2.38
C GLY A 429 -27.85 2.89 -3.13
N ILE A 430 -27.30 3.84 -3.90
CA ILE A 430 -26.00 3.67 -4.58
C ILE A 430 -24.88 3.39 -3.57
N PHE A 431 -24.83 4.11 -2.45
CA PHE A 431 -23.81 3.92 -1.41
C PHE A 431 -23.89 2.51 -0.79
N VAL A 432 -25.08 2.05 -0.44
CA VAL A 432 -25.31 0.69 0.09
C VAL A 432 -24.94 -0.37 -0.95
N VAL A 433 -25.33 -0.19 -2.20
CA VAL A 433 -24.96 -1.10 -3.30
C VAL A 433 -23.44 -1.14 -3.49
N LEU A 434 -22.77 0.01 -3.47
CA LEU A 434 -21.31 0.09 -3.58
C LEU A 434 -20.62 -0.67 -2.44
N ILE A 435 -21.06 -0.47 -1.20
CA ILE A 435 -20.55 -1.23 -0.05
C ILE A 435 -20.82 -2.73 -0.21
N ALA A 436 -22.01 -3.12 -0.68
CA ALA A 436 -22.34 -4.53 -0.94
C ALA A 436 -21.44 -5.14 -2.03
N ILE A 437 -21.17 -4.40 -3.11
CA ILE A 437 -20.21 -4.81 -4.15
C ILE A 437 -18.83 -4.96 -3.55
N CYS A 438 -18.38 -4.02 -2.71
CA CYS A 438 -17.11 -4.10 -2.02
C CYS A 438 -17.02 -5.38 -1.18
N PHE A 439 -18.02 -5.68 -0.36
CA PHE A 439 -18.06 -6.93 0.41
C PHE A 439 -18.11 -8.18 -0.47
N ARG A 440 -18.82 -8.13 -1.60
CA ARG A 440 -18.86 -9.26 -2.55
C ARG A 440 -17.49 -9.51 -3.19
N VAL A 441 -16.76 -8.45 -3.55
CA VAL A 441 -15.39 -8.54 -4.06
C VAL A 441 -14.44 -9.04 -2.97
N LEU A 442 -14.57 -8.54 -1.73
CA LEU A 442 -13.78 -8.97 -0.57
C LEU A 442 -14.02 -10.44 -0.20
N SER A 443 -15.25 -10.95 -0.38
CA SER A 443 -15.61 -12.36 -0.13
C SER A 443 -15.29 -13.28 -1.30
N GLY A 444 -14.91 -12.74 -2.45
CA GLY A 444 -14.54 -13.48 -3.64
C GLY A 444 -13.11 -14.02 -3.58
N GLU A 445 -12.73 -14.70 -4.65
CA GLU A 445 -11.34 -15.11 -4.86
C GLU A 445 -10.46 -13.89 -5.13
N LYS A 446 -9.20 -13.96 -4.68
CA LYS A 446 -8.20 -12.98 -5.04
C LYS A 446 -7.92 -12.97 -6.54
N VAL A 447 -7.35 -11.88 -7.05
CA VAL A 447 -7.10 -11.72 -8.50
C VAL A 447 -6.31 -12.89 -9.08
N SER A 448 -5.28 -13.38 -8.39
CA SER A 448 -4.51 -14.56 -8.82
C SER A 448 -5.37 -15.82 -8.95
N GLY A 449 -6.34 -16.03 -8.06
CA GLY A 449 -7.29 -17.15 -8.15
C GLY A 449 -8.22 -17.02 -9.36
N VAL A 450 -8.76 -15.83 -9.61
CA VAL A 450 -9.61 -15.54 -10.78
C VAL A 450 -8.84 -15.76 -12.08
N VAL A 451 -7.61 -15.26 -12.18
CA VAL A 451 -6.75 -15.43 -13.35
C VAL A 451 -6.40 -16.89 -13.57
N ALA A 452 -6.04 -17.63 -12.52
CA ALA A 452 -5.75 -19.06 -12.59
C ALA A 452 -6.99 -19.89 -13.05
N LEU A 453 -8.17 -19.57 -12.52
CA LEU A 453 -9.42 -20.21 -12.90
C LEU A 453 -9.76 -19.99 -14.38
N GLN A 454 -9.59 -18.77 -14.87
CA GLN A 454 -9.81 -18.42 -16.28
C GLN A 454 -8.82 -19.15 -17.20
N ARG A 455 -7.57 -19.28 -16.78
CA ARG A 455 -6.56 -20.07 -17.50
C ARG A 455 -6.95 -21.54 -17.62
N GLN A 456 -7.46 -22.15 -16.54
CA GLN A 456 -7.89 -23.56 -16.53
C GLN A 456 -9.14 -23.82 -17.39
N LYS A 457 -10.11 -22.90 -17.36
CA LYS A 457 -11.37 -23.03 -18.11
C LYS A 457 -11.25 -22.67 -19.59
N GLY A 458 -10.12 -22.09 -20.00
CA GLY A 458 -9.98 -21.40 -21.27
C GLY A 458 -10.73 -20.07 -21.26
N TYR A 459 -10.14 -19.06 -21.91
CA TYR A 459 -10.78 -17.74 -22.00
C TYR A 459 -12.00 -17.81 -22.91
N GLY A 460 -13.20 -17.91 -22.32
CA GLY A 460 -14.44 -17.79 -23.08
C GLY A 460 -14.50 -16.46 -23.83
N ARG A 461 -15.19 -16.39 -24.97
CA ARG A 461 -15.28 -15.16 -25.81
C ARG A 461 -15.75 -13.93 -25.06
N LEU A 462 -16.56 -14.10 -24.04
CA LEU A 462 -17.12 -12.98 -23.24
C LEU A 462 -16.10 -12.37 -22.26
N TYR A 463 -15.15 -13.14 -21.77
CA TYR A 463 -14.22 -12.68 -20.75
C TYR A 463 -13.29 -11.54 -21.20
N PRO A 464 -12.64 -11.59 -22.39
CA PRO A 464 -11.88 -10.45 -22.92
C PRO A 464 -12.74 -9.19 -23.13
N VAL A 465 -14.00 -9.36 -23.54
CA VAL A 465 -14.94 -8.25 -23.71
C VAL A 465 -15.24 -7.60 -22.35
N LEU A 466 -15.50 -8.39 -21.32
CA LEU A 466 -15.72 -7.88 -19.96
C LEU A 466 -14.49 -7.13 -19.43
N LEU A 467 -13.28 -7.64 -19.67
CA LEU A 467 -12.04 -6.93 -19.31
C LEU A 467 -11.88 -5.61 -20.06
N ALA A 468 -12.19 -5.60 -21.37
CA ALA A 468 -12.13 -4.38 -22.17
C ALA A 468 -13.14 -3.35 -21.69
N VAL A 469 -14.37 -3.76 -21.37
CA VAL A 469 -15.40 -2.87 -20.79
C VAL A 469 -14.94 -2.33 -19.45
N LEU A 470 -14.41 -3.19 -18.56
CA LEU A 470 -13.93 -2.79 -17.24
C LEU A 470 -12.77 -1.80 -17.34
N PHE A 471 -11.82 -2.04 -18.25
CA PHE A 471 -10.70 -1.14 -18.51
C PHE A 471 -11.19 0.21 -19.04
N THR A 472 -12.07 0.20 -20.06
CA THR A 472 -12.61 1.42 -20.67
C THR A 472 -13.41 2.24 -19.65
N TRP A 473 -14.24 1.57 -18.84
CA TRP A 473 -14.99 2.24 -17.78
C TRP A 473 -14.03 2.88 -16.77
N SER A 474 -13.02 2.14 -16.29
CA SER A 474 -12.02 2.70 -15.38
C SER A 474 -11.31 3.92 -16.00
N MET A 475 -10.95 3.85 -17.30
CA MET A 475 -10.33 4.97 -18.03
C MET A 475 -11.22 6.21 -18.10
N ILE A 476 -12.51 6.05 -18.34
CA ILE A 476 -13.48 7.16 -18.45
C ILE A 476 -13.77 7.75 -17.06
N SER A 477 -13.83 6.92 -16.04
CA SER A 477 -14.12 7.35 -14.66
C SER A 477 -12.95 8.05 -13.96
N MET A 478 -11.76 8.06 -14.56
CA MET A 478 -10.62 8.85 -14.06
C MET A 478 -10.86 10.35 -14.32
N THR A 479 -11.47 11.03 -13.37
CA THR A 479 -11.72 12.48 -13.41
C THR A 479 -10.62 13.25 -12.68
N GLY A 480 -9.44 13.35 -13.26
CA GLY A 480 -8.27 14.00 -12.65
C GLY A 480 -7.28 13.02 -12.03
N GLU A 481 -6.20 13.55 -11.46
CA GLU A 481 -5.19 12.75 -10.73
C GLU A 481 -5.70 12.47 -9.31
N SER A 482 -6.21 11.28 -9.08
CA SER A 482 -6.54 10.77 -7.74
C SER A 482 -5.25 10.19 -7.13
N GLU A 483 -4.73 10.87 -6.11
CA GLU A 483 -3.58 10.37 -5.36
C GLU A 483 -3.93 9.10 -4.57
N TYR A 484 -2.93 8.28 -4.33
CA TYR A 484 -3.08 7.13 -3.43
C TYR A 484 -3.04 7.60 -1.98
N LEU A 485 -3.85 6.99 -1.12
CA LEU A 485 -3.93 7.34 0.31
C LEU A 485 -2.55 7.30 1.00
N TYR A 486 -1.70 6.36 0.62
CA TYR A 486 -0.34 6.23 1.18
C TYR A 486 0.62 7.40 0.85
N PHE A 487 0.28 8.27 -0.07
CA PHE A 487 1.10 9.46 -0.36
C PHE A 487 0.78 10.62 0.61
N SER A 488 -0.34 10.50 1.31
CA SER A 488 -0.79 11.51 2.29
C SER A 488 -0.22 11.29 3.70
N PHE A 489 0.53 10.19 3.95
CA PHE A 489 1.03 9.80 5.27
C PHE A 489 2.55 9.90 5.41
#